data_9f3ad7a64cb3cefb57c9fe365bebc7b7
#
_entry.id   9f3ad7a64cb3cefb57c9fe365bebc7b7
#
_cell.length_a   1.000
_cell.length_b   1.000
_cell.length_c   1.000
_cell.angle_alpha   90.00
_cell.angle_beta   90.00
_cell.angle_gamma   90.00
#
_symmetry.space_group_name_H-M   'P 1'
#
loop_
_entity.id
_entity.type
_entity.pdbx_description
1 polymer ?
#
loop_
_entity_poly.entity_id
_entity_poly.type
_entity_poly.pdbx_seq_one_letter_code
_entity_poly.pdbx_strand_id
1 'polypeptide(L)'
;MVKNIYTYTKDRLAGIEHNGFNYGFTYDVFGNTTAVSIAGNQVISYEYEAQNGKLLKTIYANGDEIRYTYDTQDRFSISYLKPAGSSEQRLNSYIYNKEGNLCKVTNHLSGKTYELDYDFLDRLMRVRDESGVCYEYTYDANNQMIRMFHTDGRAKLTTGYTYDKDGREKEVRMAGKFTRSTDYDNLGRVTKQSFSAENGDTSMSMTYKYPDAEKNKEYALPSEMDVQECSYSYKYDRNGNITEIQRVPHKGSTEKILKDTFQYDERNQLIRENSQSQDKTIVYAYDQGGNLKSVKEYAYTEGTLPETPVHEETGTYSSTWKDQLLNWDGTAMTYDAVGNMLTRGDTVYTWTMGRKLACVDNGRKAQYFYDHTGARVKKVVDGVITNYHMAGDLLASETCNGGTTWYVYDSGANLVAIIIAGKYYYYVRNVQNDIVALVDDSGKTVVNYVYDSWGKLLSITGSLKDTVGIQNPFR
;
A
#
# COMPACT_ATOMS: atom_id res chain seq x y z
N MET A 1 -25.98 17.24 -7.36
CA MET A 1 -24.66 17.87 -7.64
C MET A 1 -23.88 17.82 -6.33
N VAL A 2 -22.69 17.22 -6.34
CA VAL A 2 -21.77 17.25 -5.16
C VAL A 2 -21.14 18.63 -5.10
N LYS A 3 -21.15 19.27 -3.93
CA LYS A 3 -20.61 20.61 -3.73
C LYS A 3 -19.57 20.58 -2.63
N ASN A 4 -18.36 21.02 -2.94
CA ASN A 4 -17.32 21.30 -1.95
C ASN A 4 -17.27 22.81 -1.74
N ILE A 5 -17.32 23.26 -0.48
CA ILE A 5 -17.16 24.65 -0.09
C ILE A 5 -15.88 24.75 0.73
N TYR A 6 -14.98 25.60 0.28
CA TYR A 6 -13.73 25.88 0.99
C TYR A 6 -13.85 27.26 1.67
N THR A 7 -13.62 27.30 2.97
CA THR A 7 -13.59 28.54 3.74
C THR A 7 -12.16 28.87 4.13
N TYR A 8 -11.78 30.14 4.04
CA TYR A 8 -10.45 30.62 4.33
C TYR A 8 -10.48 31.70 5.40
N THR A 9 -9.46 31.71 6.25
CA THR A 9 -9.23 32.77 7.24
C THR A 9 -7.79 33.25 7.10
N LYS A 10 -7.58 34.54 6.76
CA LYS A 10 -6.22 35.10 6.53
C LYS A 10 -5.42 34.25 5.56
N ASP A 11 -5.98 33.93 4.40
CA ASP A 11 -5.39 33.13 3.32
C ASP A 11 -5.05 31.66 3.66
N ARG A 12 -5.55 31.16 4.80
CA ARG A 12 -5.40 29.75 5.21
C ARG A 12 -6.75 29.04 5.16
N LEU A 13 -6.71 27.78 4.73
CA LEU A 13 -7.89 26.94 4.65
C LEU A 13 -8.44 26.66 6.05
N ALA A 14 -9.56 27.32 6.43
CA ALA A 14 -10.18 27.16 7.73
C ALA A 14 -11.22 26.05 7.78
N GLY A 15 -11.80 25.68 6.64
CA GLY A 15 -12.77 24.60 6.58
C GLY A 15 -13.02 24.07 5.18
N ILE A 16 -13.46 22.83 5.13
CA ILE A 16 -13.94 22.14 3.94
C ILE A 16 -15.33 21.61 4.29
N GLU A 17 -16.35 22.04 3.57
CA GLU A 17 -17.68 21.44 3.64
C GLU A 17 -17.89 20.55 2.41
N HIS A 18 -18.18 19.28 2.61
CA HIS A 18 -18.52 18.31 1.57
C HIS A 18 -19.91 17.75 1.89
N ASN A 19 -20.94 18.09 1.08
CA ASN A 19 -22.33 17.66 1.30
C ASN A 19 -22.87 17.91 2.72
N GLY A 20 -22.52 19.06 3.31
CA GLY A 20 -22.91 19.41 4.69
C GLY A 20 -22.12 18.63 5.76
N PHE A 21 -21.00 18.02 5.42
CA PHE A 21 -20.04 17.44 6.32
C PHE A 21 -18.80 18.32 6.38
N ASN A 22 -18.42 18.74 7.59
CA ASN A 22 -17.42 19.78 7.78
C ASN A 22 -16.12 19.24 8.37
N TYR A 23 -15.01 19.59 7.74
CA TYR A 23 -13.65 19.56 8.31
C TYR A 23 -13.26 20.98 8.71
N GLY A 24 -12.73 21.18 9.90
CA GLY A 24 -12.26 22.48 10.39
C GLY A 24 -10.78 22.45 10.73
N PHE A 25 -10.10 23.57 10.45
CA PHE A 25 -8.67 23.75 10.73
C PHE A 25 -8.47 25.09 11.47
N THR A 26 -7.66 25.08 12.51
CA THR A 26 -7.25 26.29 13.20
C THR A 26 -5.73 26.44 13.16
N TYR A 27 -5.26 27.68 13.24
CA TYR A 27 -3.84 28.00 13.05
C TYR A 27 -3.34 28.97 14.10
N ASP A 28 -2.06 28.89 14.43
CA ASP A 28 -1.36 29.91 15.20
C ASP A 28 -0.94 31.11 14.32
N VAL A 29 -0.24 32.05 14.92
CA VAL A 29 0.25 33.27 14.22
C VAL A 29 1.33 32.95 13.18
N PHE A 30 2.08 31.85 13.34
CA PHE A 30 3.11 31.37 12.42
C PHE A 30 2.54 30.60 11.23
N GLY A 31 1.29 30.12 11.33
CA GLY A 31 0.64 29.30 10.31
C GLY A 31 0.66 27.81 10.57
N ASN A 32 1.13 27.40 11.73
CA ASN A 32 1.07 26.01 12.11
C ASN A 32 -0.37 25.63 12.46
N THR A 33 -0.81 24.45 12.01
CA THR A 33 -2.15 23.94 12.36
C THR A 33 -2.21 23.64 13.85
N THR A 34 -3.13 24.28 14.57
CA THR A 34 -3.30 24.07 16.04
C THR A 34 -4.38 23.06 16.36
N ALA A 35 -5.37 22.87 15.49
CA ALA A 35 -6.36 21.80 15.64
C ALA A 35 -6.99 21.40 14.30
N VAL A 36 -7.43 20.14 14.25
CA VAL A 36 -8.28 19.58 13.20
C VAL A 36 -9.57 19.10 13.85
N SER A 37 -10.70 19.51 13.32
CA SER A 37 -12.02 19.06 13.75
C SER A 37 -12.79 18.41 12.60
N ILE A 38 -13.66 17.46 12.95
CA ILE A 38 -14.55 16.75 12.04
C ILE A 38 -15.96 16.87 12.61
N ALA A 39 -16.91 17.33 11.80
CA ALA A 39 -18.29 17.58 12.22
C ALA A 39 -18.38 18.45 13.51
N GLY A 40 -17.49 19.42 13.66
CA GLY A 40 -17.40 20.29 14.83
C GLY A 40 -16.66 19.69 16.05
N ASN A 41 -16.30 18.40 16.03
CA ASN A 41 -15.56 17.77 17.13
C ASN A 41 -14.05 17.81 16.82
N GLN A 42 -13.26 18.32 17.76
CA GLN A 42 -11.81 18.31 17.63
C GLN A 42 -11.31 16.86 17.74
N VAL A 43 -10.59 16.40 16.72
CA VAL A 43 -10.03 15.02 16.65
C VAL A 43 -8.56 14.99 17.00
N ILE A 44 -7.84 16.09 16.74
CA ILE A 44 -6.42 16.24 17.06
C ILE A 44 -6.10 17.70 17.29
N SER A 45 -5.19 17.99 18.23
CA SER A 45 -4.64 19.33 18.44
C SER A 45 -3.14 19.27 18.63
N TYR A 46 -2.51 20.43 18.40
CA TYR A 46 -1.08 20.61 18.46
C TYR A 46 -0.72 21.82 19.31
N GLU A 47 0.27 21.67 20.16
CA GLU A 47 0.86 22.75 20.94
C GLU A 47 2.24 23.09 20.36
N TYR A 48 2.49 24.38 20.16
CA TYR A 48 3.74 24.87 19.62
C TYR A 48 4.41 25.83 20.58
N GLU A 49 5.73 25.92 20.47
CA GLU A 49 6.50 26.93 21.19
C GLU A 49 6.18 28.32 20.64
N ALA A 50 5.79 29.23 21.54
CA ALA A 50 5.29 30.57 21.17
C ALA A 50 6.34 31.45 20.46
N GLN A 51 7.63 31.18 20.62
CA GLN A 51 8.71 32.02 20.11
C GLN A 51 9.17 31.63 18.70
N ASN A 52 9.15 30.34 18.36
CA ASN A 52 9.73 29.81 17.12
C ASN A 52 8.83 28.81 16.37
N GLY A 53 7.64 28.51 16.91
CA GLY A 53 6.67 27.61 16.26
C GLY A 53 7.07 26.13 16.23
N LYS A 54 7.99 25.68 17.11
CA LYS A 54 8.32 24.25 17.22
C LYS A 54 7.18 23.47 17.82
N LEU A 55 6.89 22.30 17.26
CA LEU A 55 5.86 21.38 17.77
C LEU A 55 6.28 20.81 19.13
N LEU A 56 5.58 21.16 20.19
CA LEU A 56 5.84 20.64 21.54
C LEU A 56 5.01 19.39 21.85
N LYS A 57 3.77 19.34 21.35
CA LYS A 57 2.84 18.28 21.70
C LYS A 57 1.81 18.04 20.62
N THR A 58 1.45 16.78 20.43
CA THR A 58 0.28 16.32 19.67
C THR A 58 -0.68 15.65 20.64
N ILE A 59 -1.94 16.05 20.64
CA ILE A 59 -2.99 15.55 21.53
C ILE A 59 -4.12 14.99 20.67
N TYR A 60 -4.46 13.73 20.88
CA TYR A 60 -5.54 13.05 20.21
C TYR A 60 -6.81 13.03 21.06
N ALA A 61 -7.97 13.13 20.42
CA ALA A 61 -9.25 13.14 21.13
C ALA A 61 -9.58 11.84 21.89
N ASN A 62 -8.91 10.73 21.57
CA ASN A 62 -8.99 9.48 22.33
C ASN A 62 -8.17 9.48 23.63
N GLY A 63 -7.44 10.58 23.92
CA GLY A 63 -6.69 10.79 25.15
C GLY A 63 -5.21 10.45 25.05
N ASP A 64 -4.71 9.95 23.91
CA ASP A 64 -3.28 9.77 23.70
C ASP A 64 -2.59 11.11 23.45
N GLU A 65 -1.38 11.28 24.00
CA GLU A 65 -0.55 12.47 23.79
C GLU A 65 0.87 12.05 23.38
N ILE A 66 1.47 12.82 22.45
CA ILE A 66 2.90 12.69 22.10
C ILE A 66 3.57 14.03 22.34
N ARG A 67 4.60 14.06 23.20
CA ARG A 67 5.38 15.24 23.49
C ARG A 67 6.77 15.13 22.90
N TYR A 68 7.31 16.25 22.44
CA TYR A 68 8.61 16.34 21.77
C TYR A 68 9.54 17.28 22.52
N THR A 69 10.83 16.97 22.53
CA THR A 69 11.92 17.86 22.99
C THR A 69 12.95 18.00 21.89
N TYR A 70 13.74 19.05 21.99
CA TYR A 70 14.71 19.44 20.99
C TYR A 70 16.12 19.56 21.59
N ASP A 71 17.13 19.36 20.77
CA ASP A 71 18.51 19.64 21.12
C ASP A 71 18.86 21.15 20.94
N THR A 72 20.09 21.51 21.19
CA THR A 72 20.57 22.90 21.05
C THR A 72 20.64 23.39 19.60
N GLN A 73 20.45 22.51 18.62
CA GLN A 73 20.41 22.81 17.17
C GLN A 73 19.00 22.71 16.62
N ASP A 74 18.00 22.71 17.50
CA ASP A 74 16.58 22.69 17.14
C ASP A 74 16.10 21.41 16.42
N ARG A 75 16.81 20.28 16.63
CA ARG A 75 16.43 18.97 16.09
C ARG A 75 15.72 18.16 17.15
N PHE A 76 14.82 17.25 16.76
CA PHE A 76 14.16 16.33 17.69
C PHE A 76 15.18 15.57 18.53
N SER A 77 15.06 15.65 19.85
CA SER A 77 15.96 14.98 20.80
C SER A 77 15.28 13.75 21.42
N ILE A 78 14.10 13.93 22.01
CA ILE A 78 13.33 12.85 22.64
C ILE A 78 11.84 13.06 22.31
N SER A 79 11.14 11.98 22.01
CA SER A 79 9.68 11.93 22.02
C SER A 79 9.18 11.09 23.20
N TYR A 80 8.03 11.48 23.74
CA TYR A 80 7.36 10.82 24.85
C TYR A 80 5.93 10.45 24.43
N LEU A 81 5.49 9.28 24.83
CA LEU A 81 4.10 8.84 24.69
C LEU A 81 3.42 8.85 26.05
N LYS A 82 2.24 9.45 26.12
CA LYS A 82 1.32 9.33 27.25
C LYS A 82 0.03 8.70 26.72
N PRO A 83 -0.17 7.37 26.87
CA PRO A 83 -1.43 6.74 26.53
C PRO A 83 -2.57 7.28 27.39
N ALA A 84 -3.81 7.23 26.89
CA ALA A 84 -4.99 7.66 27.63
C ALA A 84 -5.06 6.99 29.02
N GLY A 85 -5.24 7.80 30.07
CA GLY A 85 -5.33 7.31 31.44
C GLY A 85 -4.03 6.74 32.05
N SER A 86 -2.89 6.86 31.35
CA SER A 86 -1.60 6.33 31.80
C SER A 86 -0.56 7.42 32.04
N SER A 87 0.55 7.07 32.68
CA SER A 87 1.69 7.97 32.86
C SER A 87 2.50 8.11 31.57
N GLU A 88 3.16 9.26 31.41
CA GLU A 88 4.08 9.54 30.32
C GLU A 88 5.30 8.61 30.39
N GLN A 89 5.76 8.11 29.24
CA GLN A 89 6.95 7.29 29.08
C GLN A 89 7.76 7.74 27.86
N ARG A 90 9.07 7.53 27.88
CA ARG A 90 9.89 7.80 26.69
C ARG A 90 9.48 6.88 25.57
N LEU A 91 9.30 7.47 24.36
CA LEU A 91 9.00 6.73 23.14
C LEU A 91 10.29 6.52 22.34
N ASN A 92 10.91 7.60 21.87
CA ASN A 92 12.14 7.52 21.08
C ASN A 92 13.14 8.58 21.55
N SER A 93 14.45 8.31 21.36
CA SER A 93 15.50 9.32 21.40
C SER A 93 16.32 9.29 20.12
N TYR A 94 16.78 10.46 19.68
CA TYR A 94 17.39 10.71 18.38
C TYR A 94 18.81 11.25 18.57
N ILE A 95 19.78 10.73 17.80
CA ILE A 95 21.17 11.18 17.77
C ILE A 95 21.54 11.50 16.34
N TYR A 96 22.27 12.60 16.16
CA TYR A 96 22.68 13.11 14.86
C TYR A 96 24.21 13.12 14.74
N ASN A 97 24.72 12.97 13.53
CA ASN A 97 26.13 13.13 13.22
C ASN A 97 26.51 14.64 13.16
N LYS A 98 27.77 14.94 12.86
CA LYS A 98 28.30 16.31 12.82
C LYS A 98 27.71 17.13 11.66
N GLU A 99 27.32 16.46 10.58
CA GLU A 99 26.70 17.04 9.39
C GLU A 99 25.22 17.35 9.62
N GLY A 100 24.63 16.83 10.72
CA GLY A 100 23.20 17.04 11.06
C GLY A 100 22.28 15.91 10.63
N ASN A 101 22.80 14.83 10.06
CA ASN A 101 22.02 13.67 9.66
C ASN A 101 21.69 12.79 10.87
N LEU A 102 20.46 12.27 10.91
CA LEU A 102 20.02 11.32 11.94
C LEU A 102 20.81 10.03 11.81
N CYS A 103 21.64 9.69 12.81
CA CYS A 103 22.48 8.48 12.77
C CYS A 103 22.02 7.37 13.71
N LYS A 104 21.19 7.69 14.72
CA LYS A 104 20.67 6.67 15.63
C LYS A 104 19.32 7.06 16.24
N VAL A 105 18.41 6.10 16.28
CA VAL A 105 17.16 6.20 17.05
C VAL A 105 17.10 5.06 18.05
N THR A 106 16.80 5.36 19.31
CA THR A 106 16.51 4.35 20.34
C THR A 106 15.02 4.35 20.63
N ASN A 107 14.35 3.23 20.34
CA ASN A 107 12.97 2.97 20.73
C ASN A 107 12.94 2.46 22.18
N HIS A 108 12.45 3.27 23.10
CA HIS A 108 12.45 2.93 24.53
C HIS A 108 11.35 1.92 24.91
N LEU A 109 10.33 1.71 24.08
CA LEU A 109 9.31 0.70 24.33
C LEU A 109 9.84 -0.72 24.04
N SER A 110 10.70 -0.87 23.04
CA SER A 110 11.34 -2.14 22.67
C SER A 110 12.75 -2.30 23.27
N GLY A 111 13.38 -1.22 23.71
CA GLY A 111 14.79 -1.16 24.15
C GLY A 111 15.78 -1.32 22.99
N LYS A 112 15.33 -1.23 21.75
CA LYS A 112 16.12 -1.50 20.55
C LYS A 112 16.55 -0.20 19.85
N THR A 113 17.55 -0.32 18.97
CA THR A 113 18.10 0.80 18.21
C THR A 113 18.02 0.60 16.72
N TYR A 114 17.83 1.70 16.01
CA TYR A 114 17.88 1.84 14.55
C TYR A 114 19.09 2.74 14.25
N GLU A 115 20.00 2.30 13.36
CA GLU A 115 21.24 3.02 13.06
C GLU A 115 21.35 3.29 11.56
N LEU A 116 21.84 4.50 11.22
CA LEU A 116 21.98 4.99 9.86
C LEU A 116 23.38 5.54 9.64
N ASP A 117 23.99 5.17 8.52
CA ASP A 117 25.27 5.75 8.06
C ASP A 117 25.08 6.38 6.69
N TYR A 118 25.84 7.43 6.44
CA TYR A 118 25.79 8.22 5.23
C TYR A 118 27.15 8.26 4.55
N ASP A 119 27.15 8.41 3.22
CA ASP A 119 28.35 8.68 2.45
C ASP A 119 28.73 10.18 2.52
N PHE A 120 29.82 10.55 1.86
CA PHE A 120 30.35 11.93 1.87
C PHE A 120 29.46 12.93 1.09
N LEU A 121 28.44 12.49 0.38
CA LEU A 121 27.40 13.30 -0.27
C LEU A 121 26.08 13.32 0.53
N ASP A 122 26.11 12.91 1.80
CA ASP A 122 24.94 12.80 2.67
C ASP A 122 23.85 11.83 2.18
N ARG A 123 24.22 10.85 1.33
CA ARG A 123 23.30 9.80 0.87
C ARG A 123 23.33 8.64 1.85
N LEU A 124 22.16 8.08 2.15
CA LEU A 124 22.04 6.92 3.04
C LEU A 124 22.81 5.71 2.47
N MET A 125 23.88 5.31 3.15
CA MET A 125 24.75 4.20 2.72
C MET A 125 24.41 2.89 3.44
N ARG A 126 24.04 2.97 4.71
CA ARG A 126 23.71 1.78 5.50
C ARG A 126 22.63 2.07 6.52
N VAL A 127 21.76 1.08 6.69
CA VAL A 127 20.75 1.04 7.75
C VAL A 127 20.90 -0.27 8.51
N ARG A 128 20.84 -0.21 9.83
CA ARG A 128 20.65 -1.37 10.70
C ARG A 128 19.35 -1.19 11.48
N ASP A 129 18.41 -2.10 11.28
CA ASP A 129 17.11 -2.06 11.94
C ASP A 129 17.16 -2.53 13.40
N GLU A 130 16.04 -2.37 14.11
CA GLU A 130 15.89 -2.79 15.52
C GLU A 130 16.09 -4.30 15.74
N SER A 131 16.02 -5.12 14.72
CA SER A 131 16.26 -6.56 14.77
C SER A 131 17.69 -6.95 14.43
N GLY A 132 18.52 -5.98 14.02
CA GLY A 132 19.92 -6.18 13.62
C GLY A 132 20.07 -6.52 12.13
N VAL A 133 18.99 -6.51 11.35
CA VAL A 133 19.05 -6.66 9.89
C VAL A 133 19.71 -5.44 9.28
N CYS A 134 20.64 -5.65 8.37
CA CYS A 134 21.46 -4.62 7.76
C CYS A 134 21.15 -4.48 6.27
N TYR A 135 21.01 -3.24 5.84
CA TYR A 135 20.87 -2.82 4.44
C TYR A 135 22.04 -1.93 4.06
N GLU A 136 22.63 -2.15 2.89
CA GLU A 136 23.68 -1.29 2.33
C GLU A 136 23.30 -0.89 0.93
N TYR A 137 23.47 0.40 0.62
CA TYR A 137 23.14 1.00 -0.66
C TYR A 137 24.40 1.51 -1.35
N THR A 138 24.46 1.36 -2.66
CA THR A 138 25.53 1.92 -3.48
C THR A 138 24.90 2.73 -4.61
N TYR A 139 25.45 3.90 -4.88
CA TYR A 139 24.95 4.84 -5.87
C TYR A 139 26.00 5.12 -6.95
N ASP A 140 25.54 5.44 -8.13
CA ASP A 140 26.39 5.98 -9.21
C ASP A 140 26.64 7.50 -9.08
N ALA A 141 27.34 8.06 -10.07
CA ALA A 141 27.60 9.50 -10.12
C ALA A 141 26.35 10.36 -10.39
N ASN A 142 25.29 9.78 -10.93
CA ASN A 142 24.01 10.43 -11.19
C ASN A 142 23.03 10.33 -10.02
N ASN A 143 23.48 9.84 -8.87
CA ASN A 143 22.66 9.63 -7.67
C ASN A 143 21.62 8.51 -7.78
N GLN A 144 21.77 7.61 -8.76
CA GLN A 144 20.91 6.47 -8.95
C GLN A 144 21.42 5.29 -8.11
N MET A 145 20.54 4.58 -7.40
CA MET A 145 20.91 3.40 -6.64
C MET A 145 21.23 2.25 -7.60
N ILE A 146 22.48 1.82 -7.62
CA ILE A 146 22.96 0.71 -8.50
C ILE A 146 23.03 -0.63 -7.78
N ARG A 147 22.98 -0.63 -6.45
CA ARG A 147 23.03 -1.88 -5.67
C ARG A 147 22.37 -1.70 -4.32
N MET A 148 21.60 -2.70 -3.92
CA MET A 148 21.12 -2.90 -2.56
C MET A 148 21.64 -4.25 -2.05
N PHE A 149 22.34 -4.25 -0.93
CA PHE A 149 22.72 -5.44 -0.20
C PHE A 149 21.90 -5.55 1.08
N HIS A 150 21.44 -6.75 1.41
CA HIS A 150 20.57 -7.00 2.53
C HIS A 150 21.03 -8.28 3.26
N THR A 151 21.13 -8.24 4.59
CA THR A 151 21.51 -9.41 5.41
C THR A 151 20.87 -9.41 6.77
N ASP A 152 20.39 -10.58 7.20
CA ASP A 152 19.93 -10.85 8.58
C ASP A 152 21.03 -11.51 9.43
N GLY A 153 22.27 -11.52 8.94
CA GLY A 153 23.41 -12.19 9.56
C GLY A 153 23.56 -13.68 9.20
N ARG A 154 22.49 -14.31 8.69
CA ARG A 154 22.46 -15.74 8.26
C ARG A 154 22.40 -15.87 6.76
N ALA A 155 21.51 -15.14 6.14
CA ALA A 155 21.33 -15.09 4.70
C ALA A 155 21.70 -13.71 4.15
N LYS A 156 22.05 -13.67 2.86
CA LYS A 156 22.45 -12.47 2.13
C LYS A 156 21.68 -12.39 0.83
N LEU A 157 21.21 -11.20 0.51
CA LEU A 157 20.55 -10.88 -0.74
C LEU A 157 21.25 -9.67 -1.37
N THR A 158 21.58 -9.75 -2.65
CA THR A 158 22.11 -8.62 -3.41
C THR A 158 21.26 -8.38 -4.62
N THR A 159 20.72 -7.16 -4.73
CA THR A 159 19.98 -6.69 -5.91
C THR A 159 20.80 -5.60 -6.59
N GLY A 160 21.06 -5.75 -7.89
CA GLY A 160 21.74 -4.76 -8.73
C GLY A 160 20.73 -4.10 -9.66
N TYR A 161 20.97 -2.83 -9.97
CA TYR A 161 20.13 -2.02 -10.86
C TYR A 161 20.99 -1.42 -11.95
N THR A 162 20.49 -1.41 -13.19
CA THR A 162 21.10 -0.68 -14.29
C THR A 162 20.07 0.24 -14.93
N TYR A 163 20.55 1.32 -15.52
CA TYR A 163 19.71 2.35 -16.10
C TYR A 163 20.09 2.59 -17.56
N ASP A 164 19.15 3.03 -18.36
CA ASP A 164 19.42 3.49 -19.71
C ASP A 164 19.97 4.94 -19.70
N LYS A 165 20.27 5.47 -20.89
CA LYS A 165 20.79 6.84 -21.05
C LYS A 165 19.82 7.94 -20.60
N ASP A 166 18.52 7.63 -20.53
CA ASP A 166 17.47 8.55 -20.11
C ASP A 166 17.19 8.44 -18.60
N GLY A 167 17.96 7.59 -17.89
CA GLY A 167 17.85 7.38 -16.44
C GLY A 167 16.72 6.42 -16.04
N ARG A 168 16.08 5.72 -16.99
CA ARG A 168 15.04 4.73 -16.70
C ARG A 168 15.68 3.39 -16.35
N GLU A 169 15.08 2.67 -15.41
CA GLU A 169 15.57 1.35 -15.03
C GLU A 169 15.51 0.37 -16.22
N LYS A 170 16.65 -0.17 -16.56
CA LYS A 170 16.80 -1.15 -17.63
C LYS A 170 16.78 -2.59 -17.12
N GLU A 171 17.44 -2.84 -15.99
CA GLU A 171 17.53 -4.18 -15.42
C GLU A 171 17.52 -4.16 -13.89
N VAL A 172 16.85 -5.16 -13.32
CA VAL A 172 16.98 -5.57 -11.92
C VAL A 172 17.64 -6.95 -11.90
N ARG A 173 18.80 -7.05 -11.26
CA ARG A 173 19.61 -8.28 -11.22
C ARG A 173 19.69 -8.84 -9.81
N MET A 174 19.37 -10.11 -9.70
CA MET A 174 19.67 -10.93 -8.53
C MET A 174 20.89 -11.80 -8.86
N ALA A 175 22.06 -11.42 -8.33
CA ALA A 175 23.32 -12.07 -8.66
C ALA A 175 23.25 -13.60 -8.45
N GLY A 176 23.63 -14.37 -9.50
CA GLY A 176 23.60 -15.82 -9.49
C GLY A 176 22.21 -16.45 -9.58
N LYS A 177 21.17 -15.69 -9.96
CA LYS A 177 19.80 -16.17 -10.00
C LYS A 177 19.02 -15.74 -11.24
N PHE A 178 18.69 -14.47 -11.36
CA PHE A 178 17.91 -13.97 -12.49
C PHE A 178 18.19 -12.50 -12.80
N THR A 179 17.75 -12.09 -13.99
CA THR A 179 17.67 -10.69 -14.41
C THR A 179 16.26 -10.42 -14.91
N ARG A 180 15.61 -9.36 -14.40
CA ARG A 180 14.45 -8.77 -15.03
C ARG A 180 14.91 -7.60 -15.89
N SER A 181 14.63 -7.65 -17.20
CA SER A 181 14.91 -6.56 -18.15
C SER A 181 13.63 -5.84 -18.52
N THR A 182 13.70 -4.53 -18.73
CA THR A 182 12.57 -3.68 -19.15
C THR A 182 12.93 -2.93 -20.42
N ASP A 183 12.10 -3.06 -21.45
CA ASP A 183 12.20 -2.34 -22.71
C ASP A 183 11.15 -1.21 -22.76
N TYR A 184 11.53 -0.10 -23.36
CA TYR A 184 10.70 1.10 -23.48
C TYR A 184 10.55 1.53 -24.94
N ASP A 185 9.44 2.15 -25.26
CA ASP A 185 9.26 2.86 -26.52
C ASP A 185 9.85 4.30 -26.45
N ASN A 186 9.76 5.03 -27.58
CA ASN A 186 10.26 6.38 -27.68
C ASN A 186 9.54 7.40 -26.78
N LEU A 187 8.35 7.07 -26.26
CA LEU A 187 7.60 7.89 -25.31
C LEU A 187 7.90 7.51 -23.85
N GLY A 188 8.78 6.53 -23.62
CA GLY A 188 9.13 6.05 -22.28
C GLY A 188 8.13 5.07 -21.67
N ARG A 189 7.19 4.53 -22.45
CA ARG A 189 6.23 3.52 -21.97
C ARG A 189 6.87 2.14 -22.02
N VAL A 190 6.59 1.30 -21.02
CA VAL A 190 7.08 -0.09 -20.97
C VAL A 190 6.45 -0.91 -22.08
N THR A 191 7.25 -1.47 -22.99
CA THR A 191 6.76 -2.35 -24.07
C THR A 191 6.98 -3.82 -23.78
N LYS A 192 7.99 -4.15 -22.97
CA LYS A 192 8.27 -5.53 -22.59
C LYS A 192 8.98 -5.60 -21.25
N GLN A 193 8.64 -6.60 -20.47
CA GLN A 193 9.42 -7.04 -19.31
C GLN A 193 9.77 -8.52 -19.50
N SER A 194 11.04 -8.88 -19.32
CA SER A 194 11.53 -10.26 -19.49
C SER A 194 12.25 -10.70 -18.23
N PHE A 195 12.00 -11.91 -17.81
CA PHE A 195 12.72 -12.59 -16.74
C PHE A 195 13.62 -13.65 -17.36
N SER A 196 14.91 -13.58 -17.11
CA SER A 196 15.91 -14.50 -17.64
C SER A 196 16.70 -15.13 -16.50
N ALA A 197 16.95 -16.44 -16.61
CA ALA A 197 17.85 -17.15 -15.71
C ALA A 197 19.31 -16.66 -15.90
N GLU A 198 20.21 -17.04 -15.01
CA GLU A 198 21.63 -16.64 -15.05
C GLU A 198 22.34 -17.05 -16.35
N ASN A 199 21.93 -18.18 -16.96
CA ASN A 199 22.43 -18.65 -18.25
C ASN A 199 21.97 -17.78 -19.46
N GLY A 200 21.13 -16.78 -19.23
CA GLY A 200 20.58 -15.89 -20.24
C GLY A 200 19.29 -16.38 -20.92
N ASP A 201 18.81 -17.58 -20.61
CA ASP A 201 17.57 -18.09 -21.16
C ASP A 201 16.38 -17.32 -20.56
N THR A 202 15.52 -16.77 -21.43
CA THR A 202 14.30 -16.10 -20.99
C THR A 202 13.26 -17.13 -20.56
N SER A 203 12.93 -17.14 -19.27
CA SER A 203 11.92 -18.04 -18.71
C SER A 203 10.50 -17.49 -18.84
N MET A 204 10.34 -16.17 -18.83
CA MET A 204 9.02 -15.52 -18.94
C MET A 204 9.17 -14.12 -19.54
N SER A 205 8.13 -13.67 -20.29
CA SER A 205 8.02 -12.26 -20.69
C SER A 205 6.57 -11.78 -20.66
N MET A 206 6.42 -10.48 -20.42
CA MET A 206 5.17 -9.74 -20.55
C MET A 206 5.38 -8.66 -21.60
N THR A 207 4.46 -8.52 -22.56
CA THR A 207 4.52 -7.48 -23.58
C THR A 207 3.28 -6.59 -23.49
N TYR A 208 3.46 -5.30 -23.80
CA TYR A 208 2.41 -4.31 -23.73
C TYR A 208 2.31 -3.60 -25.08
N LYS A 209 1.08 -3.41 -25.56
CA LYS A 209 0.79 -2.59 -26.75
C LYS A 209 -0.03 -1.37 -26.34
N TYR A 210 0.21 -0.28 -27.01
CA TYR A 210 -0.44 1.00 -26.77
C TYR A 210 -1.14 1.49 -28.04
N PRO A 211 -2.27 2.22 -27.91
CA PRO A 211 -2.89 2.88 -29.04
C PRO A 211 -1.93 3.90 -29.69
N ASP A 212 -2.18 4.18 -30.96
CA ASP A 212 -1.45 5.22 -31.69
C ASP A 212 -1.75 6.61 -31.09
N ALA A 213 -0.70 7.31 -30.64
CA ALA A 213 -0.80 8.61 -29.99
C ALA A 213 -1.41 9.70 -30.90
N GLU A 214 -1.30 9.56 -32.24
CA GLU A 214 -1.89 10.53 -33.18
C GLU A 214 -3.41 10.33 -33.33
N LYS A 215 -3.90 9.14 -33.06
CA LYS A 215 -5.30 8.74 -33.28
C LYS A 215 -6.11 8.62 -32.01
N ASN A 216 -5.47 8.50 -30.86
CA ASN A 216 -6.16 8.20 -29.60
C ASN A 216 -5.59 9.05 -28.44
N LYS A 217 -6.48 9.67 -27.65
CA LYS A 217 -6.10 10.44 -26.45
C LYS A 217 -5.66 9.55 -25.28
N GLU A 218 -6.00 8.26 -25.32
CA GLU A 218 -5.66 7.27 -24.28
C GLU A 218 -4.33 6.56 -24.54
N TYR A 219 -3.48 7.14 -25.39
CA TYR A 219 -2.19 6.58 -25.81
C TYR A 219 -1.24 6.20 -24.65
N ALA A 220 -1.45 6.75 -23.46
CA ALA A 220 -0.63 6.46 -22.28
C ALA A 220 -0.99 5.11 -21.60
N LEU A 221 -2.18 4.56 -21.88
CA LEU A 221 -2.68 3.32 -21.27
C LEU A 221 -2.50 2.14 -22.22
N PRO A 222 -2.06 0.96 -21.72
CA PRO A 222 -1.93 -0.24 -22.55
C PRO A 222 -3.29 -0.70 -23.09
N SER A 223 -3.41 -0.91 -24.39
CA SER A 223 -4.61 -1.53 -24.99
C SER A 223 -4.55 -3.05 -24.96
N GLU A 224 -3.35 -3.62 -24.92
CA GLU A 224 -3.14 -5.05 -24.82
C GLU A 224 -1.97 -5.36 -23.86
N MET A 225 -2.10 -6.46 -23.15
CA MET A 225 -1.02 -7.06 -22.37
C MET A 225 -0.98 -8.55 -22.70
N ASP A 226 0.17 -9.05 -23.10
CA ASP A 226 0.39 -10.46 -23.37
C ASP A 226 1.27 -11.05 -22.27
N VAL A 227 0.81 -12.12 -21.67
CA VAL A 227 1.54 -12.92 -20.67
C VAL A 227 1.62 -14.37 -21.13
N GLN A 228 2.42 -15.18 -20.47
CA GLN A 228 2.76 -16.53 -20.91
C GLN A 228 1.57 -17.43 -21.29
N GLU A 229 0.41 -17.29 -20.65
CA GLU A 229 -0.73 -18.19 -20.81
C GLU A 229 -1.91 -17.56 -21.56
N CYS A 230 -2.01 -16.25 -21.59
CA CYS A 230 -3.12 -15.53 -22.22
C CYS A 230 -2.75 -14.08 -22.56
N SER A 231 -3.57 -13.48 -23.42
CA SER A 231 -3.54 -12.07 -23.71
C SER A 231 -4.74 -11.37 -23.07
N TYR A 232 -4.55 -10.15 -22.62
CA TYR A 232 -5.61 -9.26 -22.17
C TYR A 232 -5.74 -8.11 -23.14
N SER A 233 -6.99 -7.73 -23.49
CA SER A 233 -7.26 -6.47 -24.17
C SER A 233 -8.12 -5.57 -23.28
N TYR A 234 -7.88 -4.27 -23.37
CA TYR A 234 -8.50 -3.25 -22.53
C TYR A 234 -9.14 -2.17 -23.37
N LYS A 235 -10.34 -1.73 -22.97
CA LYS A 235 -10.96 -0.51 -23.49
C LYS A 235 -11.15 0.48 -22.34
N TYR A 236 -11.03 1.75 -22.67
CA TYR A 236 -11.12 2.84 -21.72
C TYR A 236 -12.18 3.86 -22.16
N ASP A 237 -12.75 4.58 -21.20
CA ASP A 237 -13.50 5.79 -21.47
C ASP A 237 -12.54 7.01 -21.61
N ARG A 238 -13.12 8.20 -21.84
CA ARG A 238 -12.34 9.43 -21.99
C ARG A 238 -11.63 9.91 -20.71
N ASN A 239 -12.03 9.39 -19.56
CA ASN A 239 -11.43 9.68 -18.24
C ASN A 239 -10.32 8.68 -17.88
N GLY A 240 -10.11 7.64 -18.71
CA GLY A 240 -9.16 6.57 -18.47
C GLY A 240 -9.70 5.42 -17.62
N ASN A 241 -11.00 5.38 -17.34
CA ASN A 241 -11.62 4.25 -16.65
C ASN A 241 -11.69 3.05 -17.58
N ILE A 242 -11.35 1.86 -17.09
CA ILE A 242 -11.48 0.60 -17.85
C ILE A 242 -12.95 0.28 -18.05
N THR A 243 -13.41 0.23 -19.30
CA THR A 243 -14.82 -0.12 -19.64
C THR A 243 -14.99 -1.57 -20.08
N GLU A 244 -13.90 -2.22 -20.50
CA GLU A 244 -13.91 -3.62 -20.89
C GLU A 244 -12.53 -4.25 -20.64
N ILE A 245 -12.51 -5.46 -20.11
CA ILE A 245 -11.35 -6.35 -20.07
C ILE A 245 -11.74 -7.63 -20.79
N GLN A 246 -10.95 -8.04 -21.75
CA GLN A 246 -11.13 -9.33 -22.43
C GLN A 246 -9.89 -10.19 -22.21
N ARG A 247 -10.06 -11.37 -21.62
CA ARG A 247 -9.01 -12.39 -21.47
C ARG A 247 -9.13 -13.39 -22.62
N VAL A 248 -8.08 -13.51 -23.41
CA VAL A 248 -8.00 -14.40 -24.57
C VAL A 248 -6.93 -15.44 -24.32
N PRO A 249 -7.28 -16.70 -24.09
CA PRO A 249 -6.32 -17.79 -23.94
C PRO A 249 -5.48 -17.97 -25.21
N HIS A 250 -4.21 -18.36 -25.07
CA HIS A 250 -3.35 -18.61 -26.22
C HIS A 250 -3.81 -19.82 -27.04
N LYS A 251 -3.40 -19.84 -28.29
CA LYS A 251 -3.77 -20.91 -29.25
C LYS A 251 -3.39 -22.29 -28.71
N GLY A 252 -4.36 -23.20 -28.67
CA GLY A 252 -4.22 -24.55 -28.14
C GLY A 252 -4.78 -24.73 -26.73
N SER A 253 -5.16 -23.67 -26.04
CA SER A 253 -5.94 -23.75 -24.81
C SER A 253 -7.40 -24.17 -25.12
N THR A 254 -8.01 -24.89 -24.19
CA THR A 254 -9.44 -25.23 -24.22
C THR A 254 -10.30 -24.21 -23.45
N GLU A 255 -9.67 -23.21 -22.85
CA GLU A 255 -10.37 -22.17 -22.11
C GLU A 255 -11.16 -21.24 -23.05
N LYS A 256 -12.24 -20.69 -22.54
CA LYS A 256 -13.07 -19.72 -23.29
C LYS A 256 -12.49 -18.32 -23.15
N ILE A 257 -12.78 -17.50 -24.15
CA ILE A 257 -12.61 -16.04 -24.03
C ILE A 257 -13.58 -15.54 -22.96
N LEU A 258 -13.08 -14.79 -22.02
CA LEU A 258 -13.87 -14.14 -20.96
C LEU A 258 -13.87 -12.62 -21.18
N LYS A 259 -15.02 -12.00 -20.98
CA LYS A 259 -15.20 -10.56 -21.15
C LYS A 259 -15.91 -10.00 -19.92
N ASP A 260 -15.26 -9.04 -19.26
CA ASP A 260 -15.84 -8.26 -18.19
C ASP A 260 -16.04 -6.82 -18.66
N THR A 261 -17.20 -6.22 -18.36
CA THR A 261 -17.53 -4.84 -18.76
C THR A 261 -17.93 -4.01 -17.57
N PHE A 262 -17.57 -2.72 -17.60
CA PHE A 262 -17.71 -1.80 -16.48
C PHE A 262 -18.41 -0.51 -16.94
N GLN A 263 -19.29 0.02 -16.09
CA GLN A 263 -19.96 1.30 -16.30
C GLN A 263 -19.74 2.20 -15.11
N TYR A 264 -19.52 3.47 -15.38
CA TYR A 264 -19.22 4.49 -14.37
C TYR A 264 -20.24 5.62 -14.42
N ASP A 265 -20.44 6.30 -13.30
CA ASP A 265 -21.19 7.53 -13.24
C ASP A 265 -20.33 8.75 -13.65
N GLU A 266 -20.93 9.95 -13.65
CA GLU A 266 -20.25 11.22 -13.96
C GLU A 266 -19.10 11.57 -12.98
N ARG A 267 -18.98 10.86 -11.85
CA ARG A 267 -17.93 11.01 -10.83
C ARG A 267 -16.86 9.94 -10.92
N ASN A 268 -16.87 9.12 -11.99
CA ASN A 268 -16.00 7.96 -12.19
C ASN A 268 -16.17 6.88 -11.10
N GLN A 269 -17.36 6.77 -10.49
CA GLN A 269 -17.68 5.69 -9.57
C GLN A 269 -18.22 4.50 -10.36
N LEU A 270 -17.72 3.30 -10.09
CA LEU A 270 -18.19 2.06 -10.72
C LEU A 270 -19.62 1.78 -10.28
N ILE A 271 -20.59 1.82 -11.21
CA ILE A 271 -22.01 1.60 -10.91
C ILE A 271 -22.51 0.24 -11.39
N ARG A 272 -21.85 -0.37 -12.38
CA ARG A 272 -22.21 -1.70 -12.86
C ARG A 272 -20.99 -2.44 -13.40
N GLU A 273 -20.90 -3.71 -13.06
CA GLU A 273 -19.94 -4.68 -13.58
C GLU A 273 -20.71 -5.87 -14.12
N ASN A 274 -20.46 -6.27 -15.39
CA ASN A 274 -20.93 -7.55 -15.92
C ASN A 274 -19.69 -8.43 -16.09
N SER A 275 -19.52 -9.39 -15.20
CA SER A 275 -18.33 -10.24 -15.14
C SER A 275 -18.65 -11.66 -15.63
N GLN A 276 -18.15 -12.02 -16.82
CA GLN A 276 -18.19 -13.41 -17.29
C GLN A 276 -17.23 -14.29 -16.48
N SER A 277 -16.16 -13.70 -15.94
CA SER A 277 -15.20 -14.44 -15.13
C SER A 277 -15.79 -14.91 -13.80
N GLN A 278 -16.78 -14.18 -13.25
CA GLN A 278 -17.47 -14.50 -12.01
C GLN A 278 -18.89 -15.06 -12.24
N ASP A 279 -19.38 -15.09 -13.50
CA ASP A 279 -20.76 -15.43 -13.89
C ASP A 279 -21.81 -14.58 -13.15
N LYS A 280 -21.52 -13.26 -13.01
CA LYS A 280 -22.34 -12.31 -12.24
C LYS A 280 -22.45 -10.97 -12.95
N THR A 281 -23.57 -10.27 -12.66
CA THR A 281 -23.69 -8.83 -12.84
C THR A 281 -23.82 -8.19 -11.47
N ILE A 282 -22.97 -7.18 -11.19
CA ILE A 282 -22.93 -6.49 -9.90
C ILE A 282 -23.29 -5.02 -10.12
N VAL A 283 -24.14 -4.49 -9.26
CA VAL A 283 -24.58 -3.09 -9.29
C VAL A 283 -24.25 -2.42 -7.97
N TYR A 284 -23.63 -1.27 -8.06
CA TYR A 284 -23.20 -0.46 -6.93
C TYR A 284 -24.04 0.82 -6.83
N ALA A 285 -24.44 1.19 -5.64
CA ALA A 285 -25.13 2.44 -5.39
C ALA A 285 -24.37 3.25 -4.33
N TYR A 286 -24.28 4.56 -4.56
CA TYR A 286 -23.57 5.49 -3.70
C TYR A 286 -24.51 6.57 -3.16
N ASP A 287 -24.14 7.16 -2.04
CA ASP A 287 -24.76 8.38 -1.58
C ASP A 287 -24.17 9.63 -2.25
N GLN A 288 -24.63 10.81 -1.87
CA GLN A 288 -24.11 12.06 -2.40
C GLN A 288 -22.66 12.35 -2.00
N GLY A 289 -22.18 11.78 -0.91
CA GLY A 289 -20.79 11.88 -0.43
C GLY A 289 -19.83 10.93 -1.14
N GLY A 290 -20.36 9.95 -1.89
CA GLY A 290 -19.57 8.91 -2.53
C GLY A 290 -19.40 7.65 -1.67
N ASN A 291 -20.11 7.55 -0.55
CA ASN A 291 -20.12 6.35 0.26
C ASN A 291 -20.93 5.24 -0.41
N LEU A 292 -20.40 4.03 -0.42
CA LEU A 292 -21.06 2.85 -0.99
C LEU A 292 -22.26 2.45 -0.12
N LYS A 293 -23.48 2.62 -0.65
CA LYS A 293 -24.74 2.34 0.06
C LYS A 293 -25.21 0.91 -0.11
N SER A 294 -25.05 0.36 -1.29
CA SER A 294 -25.45 -1.03 -1.54
C SER A 294 -24.65 -1.66 -2.66
N VAL A 295 -24.53 -2.98 -2.56
CA VAL A 295 -24.00 -3.87 -3.61
C VAL A 295 -25.07 -4.91 -3.87
N LYS A 296 -25.48 -5.04 -5.15
CA LYS A 296 -26.48 -6.01 -5.59
C LYS A 296 -25.88 -6.94 -6.62
N GLU A 297 -25.94 -8.24 -6.35
CA GLU A 297 -25.50 -9.27 -7.28
C GLU A 297 -26.69 -9.89 -8.02
N TYR A 298 -26.54 -10.09 -9.31
CA TYR A 298 -27.51 -10.74 -10.20
C TYR A 298 -26.82 -11.87 -10.97
N ALA A 299 -27.61 -12.80 -11.51
CA ALA A 299 -27.14 -13.70 -12.56
C ALA A 299 -26.57 -12.87 -13.72
N TYR A 300 -25.51 -13.38 -14.35
CA TYR A 300 -24.84 -12.65 -15.45
C TYR A 300 -25.82 -12.21 -16.53
N THR A 301 -25.78 -10.92 -16.86
CA THR A 301 -26.52 -10.33 -17.96
C THR A 301 -25.88 -9.03 -18.47
N GLU A 302 -25.76 -8.88 -19.78
CA GLU A 302 -25.39 -7.58 -20.40
C GLU A 302 -26.65 -6.71 -20.68
N GLY A 303 -27.83 -7.27 -20.57
CA GLY A 303 -29.11 -6.61 -20.83
C GLY A 303 -29.79 -6.03 -19.59
N THR A 304 -31.12 -6.10 -19.58
CA THR A 304 -31.98 -5.65 -18.49
C THR A 304 -31.73 -6.53 -17.25
N LEU A 305 -31.62 -5.89 -16.08
CA LEU A 305 -31.48 -6.60 -14.82
C LEU A 305 -32.79 -7.31 -14.45
N PRO A 306 -32.71 -8.50 -13.84
CA PRO A 306 -33.86 -9.11 -13.18
C PRO A 306 -34.44 -8.19 -12.10
N GLU A 307 -35.72 -8.34 -11.76
CA GLU A 307 -36.38 -7.55 -10.73
C GLU A 307 -35.75 -7.76 -9.33
N THR A 308 -35.31 -8.99 -9.04
CA THR A 308 -34.76 -9.37 -7.75
C THR A 308 -33.30 -9.75 -7.86
N PRO A 309 -32.40 -9.15 -7.06
CA PRO A 309 -31.01 -9.58 -6.97
C PRO A 309 -30.91 -10.96 -6.33
N VAL A 310 -29.84 -11.71 -6.66
CA VAL A 310 -29.50 -12.98 -6.00
C VAL A 310 -28.97 -12.72 -4.60
N HIS A 311 -28.24 -11.61 -4.43
CA HIS A 311 -27.67 -11.17 -3.17
C HIS A 311 -27.65 -9.64 -3.11
N GLU A 312 -27.89 -9.08 -1.94
CA GLU A 312 -27.83 -7.64 -1.69
C GLU A 312 -27.17 -7.36 -0.33
N GLU A 313 -26.15 -6.52 -0.33
CA GLU A 313 -25.56 -5.97 0.89
C GLU A 313 -25.86 -4.48 0.99
N THR A 314 -26.09 -3.96 2.19
CA THR A 314 -26.40 -2.54 2.41
C THR A 314 -25.57 -1.96 3.55
N GLY A 315 -25.18 -0.67 3.39
CA GLY A 315 -24.46 0.10 4.37
C GLY A 315 -25.27 1.26 4.96
N THR A 316 -25.10 1.51 6.26
CA THR A 316 -25.62 2.71 6.92
C THR A 316 -24.50 3.53 7.53
N TYR A 317 -24.59 4.84 7.37
CA TYR A 317 -23.57 5.79 7.81
C TYR A 317 -24.08 6.72 8.91
N SER A 318 -23.17 7.28 9.69
CA SER A 318 -23.46 8.24 10.74
C SER A 318 -24.15 9.49 10.17
N SER A 319 -25.17 9.98 10.85
CA SER A 319 -25.84 11.23 10.47
C SER A 319 -24.98 12.47 10.72
N THR A 320 -24.03 12.38 11.67
CA THR A 320 -23.14 13.49 12.06
C THR A 320 -21.79 13.40 11.38
N TRP A 321 -21.13 12.24 11.43
CA TRP A 321 -19.86 11.97 10.75
C TRP A 321 -20.13 11.15 9.48
N LYS A 322 -20.68 11.79 8.48
CA LYS A 322 -21.38 11.20 7.33
C LYS A 322 -20.66 10.13 6.53
N ASP A 323 -19.32 10.07 6.58
CA ASP A 323 -18.49 9.04 5.97
C ASP A 323 -18.11 7.89 6.93
N GLN A 324 -18.59 7.93 8.18
CA GLN A 324 -18.37 6.87 9.16
C GLN A 324 -19.42 5.77 9.03
N LEU A 325 -19.01 4.59 8.57
CA LEU A 325 -19.85 3.42 8.38
C LEU A 325 -20.24 2.80 9.72
N LEU A 326 -21.54 2.80 10.05
CA LEU A 326 -22.06 2.26 11.33
C LEU A 326 -22.54 0.82 11.25
N ASN A 327 -22.97 0.40 10.05
CA ASN A 327 -23.41 -0.97 9.82
C ASN A 327 -23.18 -1.34 8.37
N TRP A 328 -22.75 -2.57 8.11
CA TRP A 328 -22.69 -3.17 6.80
C TRP A 328 -23.29 -4.57 6.89
N ASP A 329 -24.38 -4.77 6.16
CA ASP A 329 -25.10 -6.05 6.07
C ASP A 329 -25.36 -6.68 7.45
N GLY A 330 -25.93 -5.91 8.38
CA GLY A 330 -26.24 -6.33 9.74
C GLY A 330 -25.05 -6.31 10.72
N THR A 331 -23.82 -6.16 10.24
CA THR A 331 -22.63 -6.07 11.11
C THR A 331 -22.43 -4.63 11.60
N ALA A 332 -22.62 -4.41 12.90
CA ALA A 332 -22.45 -3.09 13.53
C ALA A 332 -20.97 -2.73 13.77
N MET A 333 -20.66 -1.43 13.70
CA MET A 333 -19.33 -0.87 13.95
C MET A 333 -19.41 0.29 14.93
N THR A 334 -18.42 0.39 15.82
CA THR A 334 -18.25 1.50 16.75
C THR A 334 -16.86 2.12 16.63
N TYR A 335 -16.73 3.38 17.06
CA TYR A 335 -15.52 4.15 16.86
C TYR A 335 -15.16 4.97 18.09
N ASP A 336 -13.88 5.30 18.24
CA ASP A 336 -13.41 6.27 19.22
C ASP A 336 -13.59 7.72 18.72
N ALA A 337 -13.21 8.67 19.55
CA ALA A 337 -13.34 10.10 19.25
C ALA A 337 -12.41 10.60 18.13
N VAL A 338 -11.42 9.82 17.72
CA VAL A 338 -10.51 10.10 16.60
C VAL A 338 -10.99 9.46 15.29
N GLY A 339 -12.03 8.60 15.38
CA GLY A 339 -12.55 7.84 14.25
C GLY A 339 -11.87 6.48 14.03
N ASN A 340 -11.11 5.98 14.98
CA ASN A 340 -10.60 4.62 14.93
C ASN A 340 -11.72 3.63 15.24
N MET A 341 -11.84 2.56 14.45
CA MET A 341 -12.82 1.49 14.69
C MET A 341 -12.50 0.76 15.99
N LEU A 342 -13.45 0.71 16.93
CA LEU A 342 -13.34 -0.02 18.19
C LEU A 342 -13.91 -1.43 18.10
N THR A 343 -15.03 -1.58 17.38
CA THR A 343 -15.63 -2.91 17.15
C THR A 343 -16.15 -3.05 15.72
N ARG A 344 -16.16 -4.28 15.21
CA ARG A 344 -16.90 -4.72 14.02
C ARG A 344 -17.50 -6.08 14.32
N GLY A 345 -18.81 -6.13 14.59
CA GLY A 345 -19.43 -7.30 15.18
C GLY A 345 -18.72 -7.68 16.49
N ASP A 346 -18.30 -8.92 16.60
CA ASP A 346 -17.58 -9.44 17.78
C ASP A 346 -16.06 -9.14 17.78
N THR A 347 -15.53 -8.57 16.71
CA THR A 347 -14.11 -8.22 16.62
C THR A 347 -13.85 -6.91 17.35
N VAL A 348 -12.88 -6.90 18.27
CA VAL A 348 -12.44 -5.70 19.04
C VAL A 348 -11.09 -5.22 18.55
N TYR A 349 -10.96 -3.91 18.42
CA TYR A 349 -9.73 -3.23 18.01
C TYR A 349 -9.26 -2.30 19.12
N THR A 350 -7.97 -2.31 19.41
CA THR A 350 -7.35 -1.34 20.32
C THR A 350 -6.26 -0.55 19.61
N TRP A 351 -6.11 0.70 20.01
CA TRP A 351 -5.24 1.66 19.34
C TRP A 351 -4.21 2.23 20.31
N THR A 352 -3.11 2.75 19.78
CA THR A 352 -2.03 3.43 20.50
C THR A 352 -1.48 4.56 19.64
N MET A 353 -0.75 5.49 20.25
CA MET A 353 -0.16 6.64 19.54
C MET A 353 -1.22 7.37 18.68
N GLY A 354 -2.42 7.51 19.20
CA GLY A 354 -3.57 8.13 18.55
C GLY A 354 -4.24 7.26 17.49
N ARG A 355 -3.52 6.78 16.49
CA ARG A 355 -4.08 6.10 15.30
C ARG A 355 -3.32 4.84 14.86
N LYS A 356 -2.44 4.28 15.69
CA LYS A 356 -1.74 3.03 15.39
C LYS A 356 -2.50 1.86 15.98
N LEU A 357 -2.85 0.86 15.16
CA LEU A 357 -3.57 -0.34 15.58
C LEU A 357 -2.68 -1.19 16.50
N ALA A 358 -3.02 -1.29 17.78
CA ALA A 358 -2.23 -2.04 18.76
C ALA A 358 -2.63 -3.52 18.82
N CYS A 359 -3.94 -3.82 18.74
CA CYS A 359 -4.43 -5.19 18.81
C CYS A 359 -5.74 -5.35 18.02
N VAL A 360 -5.90 -6.53 17.44
CA VAL A 360 -7.19 -7.07 16.95
C VAL A 360 -7.49 -8.33 17.73
N ASP A 361 -8.70 -8.43 18.27
CA ASP A 361 -9.19 -9.59 19.00
C ASP A 361 -10.55 -10.04 18.43
N ASN A 362 -10.57 -11.18 17.80
CA ASN A 362 -11.78 -11.85 17.30
C ASN A 362 -11.94 -13.26 17.91
N GLY A 363 -11.50 -13.41 19.16
CA GLY A 363 -11.27 -14.71 19.82
C GLY A 363 -9.83 -15.21 19.57
N ARG A 364 -9.12 -14.60 18.66
CA ARG A 364 -7.70 -14.80 18.36
C ARG A 364 -6.98 -13.45 18.36
N LYS A 365 -6.01 -13.28 19.26
CA LYS A 365 -5.30 -12.00 19.44
C LYS A 365 -4.16 -11.81 18.47
N ALA A 366 -4.20 -10.68 17.74
CA ALA A 366 -3.09 -10.20 16.93
C ALA A 366 -2.61 -8.85 17.50
N GLN A 367 -1.36 -8.77 17.96
CA GLN A 367 -0.74 -7.57 18.49
C GLN A 367 0.27 -7.00 17.49
N TYR A 368 0.36 -5.67 17.41
CA TYR A 368 1.19 -4.95 16.44
C TYR A 368 2.11 -3.95 17.12
N PHE A 369 3.34 -3.82 16.62
CA PHE A 369 4.36 -2.94 17.16
C PHE A 369 4.99 -2.12 16.03
N TYR A 370 5.36 -0.90 16.35
CA TYR A 370 5.79 0.09 15.38
C TYR A 370 7.16 0.66 15.73
N ASP A 371 7.92 1.04 14.70
CA ASP A 371 9.17 1.77 14.86
C ASP A 371 8.93 3.29 15.00
N HIS A 372 10.03 4.04 15.00
CA HIS A 372 10.02 5.50 15.13
C HIS A 372 9.41 6.23 13.94
N THR A 373 9.31 5.61 12.77
CA THR A 373 8.64 6.16 11.57
C THR A 373 7.13 5.90 11.60
N GLY A 374 6.70 5.01 12.48
CA GLY A 374 5.34 4.50 12.53
C GLY A 374 5.08 3.35 11.56
N ALA A 375 6.12 2.74 10.98
CA ALA A 375 6.02 1.49 10.24
C ALA A 375 5.86 0.31 11.20
N ARG A 376 5.00 -0.67 10.82
CA ARG A 376 4.80 -1.88 11.60
C ARG A 376 6.00 -2.80 11.44
N VAL A 377 6.73 -3.05 12.55
CA VAL A 377 7.96 -3.86 12.56
C VAL A 377 7.80 -5.22 13.23
N LYS A 378 6.67 -5.46 13.92
CA LYS A 378 6.40 -6.77 14.54
C LYS A 378 4.91 -7.03 14.65
N LYS A 379 4.53 -8.29 14.46
CA LYS A 379 3.20 -8.84 14.74
C LYS A 379 3.36 -10.08 15.64
N VAL A 380 2.47 -10.23 16.60
CA VAL A 380 2.37 -11.44 17.46
C VAL A 380 0.96 -11.97 17.37
N VAL A 381 0.81 -13.22 16.93
CA VAL A 381 -0.49 -13.92 16.87
C VAL A 381 -0.34 -15.25 17.59
N ASP A 382 -1.09 -15.47 18.67
CA ASP A 382 -1.05 -16.69 19.49
C ASP A 382 0.39 -17.10 19.90
N GLY A 383 1.22 -16.10 20.25
CA GLY A 383 2.62 -16.31 20.61
C GLY A 383 3.59 -16.44 19.44
N VAL A 384 3.11 -16.58 18.20
CA VAL A 384 3.94 -16.62 17.00
C VAL A 384 4.36 -15.19 16.64
N ILE A 385 5.67 -14.96 16.58
CA ILE A 385 6.26 -13.65 16.28
C ILE A 385 6.64 -13.60 14.81
N THR A 386 6.15 -12.58 14.10
CA THR A 386 6.64 -12.17 12.79
C THR A 386 7.31 -10.81 12.94
N ASN A 387 8.59 -10.70 12.58
CA ASN A 387 9.27 -9.40 12.49
C ASN A 387 9.31 -8.97 11.02
N TYR A 388 9.06 -7.70 10.79
CA TYR A 388 9.09 -7.04 9.49
C TYR A 388 10.34 -6.16 9.41
N HIS A 389 11.08 -6.27 8.33
CA HIS A 389 12.35 -5.56 8.13
C HIS A 389 12.17 -4.59 6.97
N MET A 390 12.22 -3.30 7.31
CA MET A 390 11.92 -2.22 6.38
C MET A 390 13.19 -1.63 5.77
N ALA A 391 13.21 -1.48 4.46
CA ALA A 391 14.20 -0.71 3.72
C ALA A 391 13.55 0.61 3.28
N GLY A 392 13.66 1.65 4.11
CA GLY A 392 12.80 2.84 3.99
C GLY A 392 11.34 2.45 4.22
N ASP A 393 10.48 2.79 3.28
CA ASP A 393 9.04 2.48 3.34
C ASP A 393 8.69 1.09 2.76
N LEU A 394 9.67 0.33 2.27
CA LEU A 394 9.46 -0.97 1.64
C LEU A 394 9.69 -2.11 2.63
N LEU A 395 8.79 -3.08 2.65
CA LEU A 395 8.98 -4.34 3.36
C LEU A 395 10.00 -5.20 2.59
N ALA A 396 11.27 -5.21 3.01
CA ALA A 396 12.33 -5.92 2.31
C ALA A 396 12.42 -7.40 2.70
N SER A 397 12.07 -7.74 3.93
CA SER A 397 11.93 -9.13 4.37
C SER A 397 11.05 -9.26 5.61
N GLU A 398 10.63 -10.49 5.89
CA GLU A 398 10.02 -10.83 7.17
C GLU A 398 10.62 -12.12 7.73
N THR A 399 10.70 -12.21 9.06
CA THR A 399 11.16 -13.41 9.76
C THR A 399 10.06 -13.98 10.64
N CYS A 400 9.79 -15.27 10.50
CA CYS A 400 8.80 -16.00 11.28
C CYS A 400 9.29 -17.43 11.51
N ASN A 401 9.20 -17.93 12.74
CA ASN A 401 9.58 -19.30 13.11
C ASN A 401 10.98 -19.72 12.60
N GLY A 402 11.94 -18.78 12.59
CA GLY A 402 13.31 -19.02 12.14
C GLY A 402 13.50 -19.04 10.62
N GLY A 403 12.44 -18.93 9.82
CA GLY A 403 12.49 -18.74 8.37
C GLY A 403 12.48 -17.26 8.00
N THR A 404 13.13 -16.92 6.88
CA THR A 404 13.12 -15.56 6.29
C THR A 404 12.49 -15.61 4.91
N THR A 405 11.51 -14.75 4.69
CA THR A 405 10.94 -14.44 3.37
C THR A 405 11.51 -13.10 2.92
N TRP A 406 11.97 -13.02 1.67
CA TRP A 406 12.59 -11.81 1.11
C TRP A 406 11.75 -11.27 -0.03
N TYR A 407 11.74 -9.96 -0.19
CA TYR A 407 11.03 -9.25 -1.23
C TYR A 407 12.02 -8.46 -2.08
N VAL A 408 11.90 -8.58 -3.38
CA VAL A 408 12.75 -7.87 -4.35
C VAL A 408 11.89 -6.81 -5.03
N TYR A 409 12.42 -5.60 -5.06
CA TYR A 409 11.76 -4.45 -5.68
C TYR A 409 12.60 -3.91 -6.83
N ASP A 410 11.93 -3.27 -7.77
CA ASP A 410 12.57 -2.41 -8.77
C ASP A 410 12.86 -1.01 -8.19
N SER A 411 13.51 -0.15 -8.96
CA SER A 411 13.83 1.22 -8.54
C SER A 411 12.59 2.10 -8.39
N GLY A 412 11.45 1.71 -8.95
CA GLY A 412 10.15 2.35 -8.81
C GLY A 412 9.32 1.81 -7.65
N ALA A 413 9.92 1.02 -6.74
CA ALA A 413 9.24 0.41 -5.59
C ALA A 413 8.18 -0.65 -5.95
N ASN A 414 8.21 -1.21 -7.17
CA ASN A 414 7.31 -2.30 -7.53
C ASN A 414 7.94 -3.64 -7.17
N LEU A 415 7.14 -4.55 -6.61
CA LEU A 415 7.57 -5.92 -6.30
C LEU A 415 7.93 -6.67 -7.59
N VAL A 416 9.11 -7.27 -7.63
CA VAL A 416 9.63 -8.08 -8.75
C VAL A 416 9.57 -9.55 -8.42
N ALA A 417 10.01 -9.93 -7.21
CA ALA A 417 10.02 -11.32 -6.79
C ALA A 417 9.83 -11.47 -5.27
N ILE A 418 9.36 -12.64 -4.87
CA ILE A 418 9.37 -13.13 -3.49
C ILE A 418 10.26 -14.36 -3.40
N ILE A 419 11.02 -14.48 -2.31
CA ILE A 419 11.90 -15.62 -2.05
C ILE A 419 11.43 -16.29 -0.77
N ILE A 420 10.96 -17.53 -0.88
CA ILE A 420 10.49 -18.34 0.23
C ILE A 420 11.32 -19.63 0.29
N ALA A 421 11.90 -19.91 1.45
CA ALA A 421 12.76 -21.10 1.64
C ALA A 421 13.86 -21.25 0.55
N GLY A 422 14.44 -20.12 0.12
CA GLY A 422 15.49 -20.08 -0.91
C GLY A 422 15.02 -20.28 -2.35
N LYS A 423 13.70 -20.43 -2.59
CA LYS A 423 13.11 -20.53 -3.93
C LYS A 423 12.55 -19.18 -4.36
N TYR A 424 12.72 -18.86 -5.64
CA TYR A 424 12.32 -17.59 -6.24
C TYR A 424 10.99 -17.74 -6.95
N TYR A 425 10.09 -16.74 -6.75
CA TYR A 425 8.81 -16.64 -7.44
C TYR A 425 8.64 -15.21 -7.93
N TYR A 426 8.38 -15.06 -9.24
CA TYR A 426 8.27 -13.77 -9.89
C TYR A 426 6.83 -13.31 -9.91
N TYR A 427 6.60 -12.04 -9.63
CA TYR A 427 5.29 -11.44 -9.66
C TYR A 427 4.84 -11.12 -11.09
N VAL A 428 3.68 -11.60 -11.47
CA VAL A 428 2.95 -11.18 -12.67
C VAL A 428 1.86 -10.23 -12.22
N ARG A 429 1.81 -9.05 -12.84
CA ARG A 429 0.79 -8.04 -12.57
C ARG A 429 -0.03 -7.74 -13.81
N ASN A 430 -1.31 -7.41 -13.61
CA ASN A 430 -2.15 -6.85 -14.66
C ASN A 430 -1.86 -5.33 -14.84
N VAL A 431 -2.55 -4.67 -15.78
CA VAL A 431 -2.38 -3.22 -16.00
C VAL A 431 -2.91 -2.36 -14.84
N GLN A 432 -3.74 -2.91 -13.96
CA GLN A 432 -4.25 -2.29 -12.74
C GLN A 432 -3.24 -2.41 -11.58
N ASN A 433 -2.10 -3.08 -11.83
CA ASN A 433 -1.03 -3.35 -10.88
C ASN A 433 -1.38 -4.42 -9.82
N ASP A 434 -2.48 -5.17 -9.98
CA ASP A 434 -2.80 -6.32 -9.13
C ASP A 434 -1.83 -7.47 -9.40
N ILE A 435 -1.42 -8.17 -8.35
CA ILE A 435 -0.62 -9.38 -8.48
C ILE A 435 -1.55 -10.54 -8.86
N VAL A 436 -1.54 -10.93 -10.13
CA VAL A 436 -2.45 -11.96 -10.66
C VAL A 436 -1.83 -13.35 -10.70
N ALA A 437 -0.50 -13.46 -10.67
CA ALA A 437 0.16 -14.76 -10.62
C ALA A 437 1.55 -14.70 -9.98
N LEU A 438 2.04 -15.88 -9.57
CA LEU A 438 3.44 -16.16 -9.26
C LEU A 438 3.97 -17.23 -10.21
N VAL A 439 5.16 -16.95 -10.76
CA VAL A 439 5.86 -17.80 -11.71
C VAL A 439 7.17 -18.28 -11.07
N ASP A 440 7.53 -19.54 -11.20
CA ASP A 440 8.80 -20.08 -10.68
C ASP A 440 9.99 -19.78 -11.63
N ASP A 441 11.18 -20.20 -11.24
CA ASP A 441 12.43 -19.99 -11.97
C ASP A 441 12.51 -20.75 -13.32
N SER A 442 11.62 -21.72 -13.55
CA SER A 442 11.46 -22.38 -14.86
C SER A 442 10.51 -21.64 -15.81
N GLY A 443 9.88 -20.56 -15.36
CA GLY A 443 8.87 -19.81 -16.11
C GLY A 443 7.45 -20.38 -15.99
N LYS A 444 7.22 -21.36 -15.11
CA LYS A 444 5.90 -21.96 -14.93
C LYS A 444 5.06 -21.19 -13.91
N THR A 445 3.82 -20.89 -14.26
CA THR A 445 2.85 -20.35 -13.30
C THR A 445 2.52 -21.38 -12.24
N VAL A 446 2.76 -21.06 -10.97
CA VAL A 446 2.55 -21.94 -9.83
C VAL A 446 1.44 -21.49 -8.91
N VAL A 447 1.07 -20.21 -8.96
CA VAL A 447 -0.06 -19.61 -8.23
C VAL A 447 -0.77 -18.63 -9.14
N ASN A 448 -2.10 -18.63 -9.13
CA ASN A 448 -2.93 -17.57 -9.69
C ASN A 448 -3.83 -17.01 -8.59
N TYR A 449 -4.03 -15.68 -8.63
CA TYR A 449 -4.93 -14.92 -7.76
C TYR A 449 -6.03 -14.31 -8.60
N VAL A 450 -7.26 -14.36 -8.10
CA VAL A 450 -8.42 -13.70 -8.71
C VAL A 450 -9.03 -12.76 -7.69
N TYR A 451 -9.29 -11.53 -8.10
CA TYR A 451 -9.88 -10.49 -7.27
C TYR A 451 -11.20 -10.00 -7.88
N ASP A 452 -12.06 -9.45 -7.02
CA ASP A 452 -13.15 -8.60 -7.49
C ASP A 452 -12.64 -7.20 -7.87
N SER A 453 -13.52 -6.36 -8.38
CA SER A 453 -13.19 -4.98 -8.79
C SER A 453 -12.79 -4.05 -7.62
N TRP A 454 -12.90 -4.51 -6.38
CA TRP A 454 -12.50 -3.79 -5.15
C TRP A 454 -11.20 -4.34 -4.54
N GLY A 455 -10.57 -5.32 -5.18
CA GLY A 455 -9.33 -5.94 -4.71
C GLY A 455 -9.53 -7.01 -3.63
N LYS A 456 -10.77 -7.45 -3.38
CA LYS A 456 -11.02 -8.59 -2.50
C LYS A 456 -10.62 -9.88 -3.20
N LEU A 457 -9.74 -10.65 -2.55
CA LEU A 457 -9.30 -11.94 -3.07
C LEU A 457 -10.47 -12.94 -3.11
N LEU A 458 -10.82 -13.40 -4.31
CA LEU A 458 -11.90 -14.37 -4.55
C LEU A 458 -11.37 -15.80 -4.56
N SER A 459 -10.21 -16.05 -5.18
CA SER A 459 -9.64 -17.40 -5.23
C SER A 459 -8.13 -17.40 -5.37
N ILE A 460 -7.52 -18.48 -4.89
CA ILE A 460 -6.12 -18.84 -5.12
C ILE A 460 -6.12 -20.20 -5.80
N THR A 461 -5.47 -20.32 -6.95
CA THR A 461 -5.35 -21.58 -7.70
C THR A 461 -3.88 -21.86 -8.05
N GLY A 462 -3.60 -23.00 -8.66
CA GLY A 462 -2.25 -23.40 -9.05
C GLY A 462 -1.64 -24.47 -8.13
N SER A 463 -0.47 -25.00 -8.54
CA SER A 463 0.19 -26.13 -7.88
C SER A 463 0.72 -25.79 -6.49
N LEU A 464 1.01 -24.51 -6.19
CA LEU A 464 1.52 -24.04 -4.90
C LEU A 464 0.52 -23.12 -4.16
N LYS A 465 -0.78 -23.20 -4.47
CA LYS A 465 -1.83 -22.37 -3.87
C LYS A 465 -1.87 -22.42 -2.35
N ASP A 466 -1.72 -23.62 -1.76
CA ASP A 466 -1.84 -23.87 -0.32
C ASP A 466 -0.53 -23.64 0.46
N THR A 467 0.55 -23.28 -0.24
CA THR A 467 1.87 -22.98 0.32
C THR A 467 2.29 -21.56 -0.02
N VAL A 468 3.01 -21.36 -1.10
CA VAL A 468 3.48 -20.04 -1.56
C VAL A 468 2.32 -19.07 -1.77
N GLY A 469 1.19 -19.55 -2.32
CA GLY A 469 -0.01 -18.73 -2.55
C GLY A 469 -0.57 -18.12 -1.28
N ILE A 470 -0.61 -18.88 -0.18
CA ILE A 470 -1.08 -18.39 1.14
C ILE A 470 0.00 -17.58 1.86
N GLN A 471 1.28 -17.94 1.70
CA GLN A 471 2.39 -17.27 2.37
C GLN A 471 2.70 -15.88 1.80
N ASN A 472 2.38 -15.63 0.52
CA ASN A 472 2.54 -14.32 -0.08
C ASN A 472 1.63 -13.27 0.62
N PRO A 473 2.17 -12.24 1.30
CA PRO A 473 1.37 -11.24 1.99
C PRO A 473 0.75 -10.19 1.06
N PHE A 474 1.21 -10.10 -0.18
CA PHE A 474 0.81 -9.12 -1.19
C PHE A 474 -0.27 -9.67 -2.15
N ARG A 475 -1.22 -10.41 -1.62
CA ARG A 475 -2.36 -10.92 -2.37
C ARG A 475 -3.66 -10.25 -1.97
#